data_f69b58c5d4dbfd83283ea96de6bbad9c
#
_entry.id   f69b58c5d4dbfd83283ea96de6bbad9c
#
_cell.length_a   1.000
_cell.length_b   1.000
_cell.length_c   1.000
_cell.angle_alpha   90.00
_cell.angle_beta   90.00
_cell.angle_gamma   90.00
#
_symmetry.space_group_name_H-M   'P 1'
#
loop_
_entity.id
_entity.type
_entity.pdbx_description
1 polymer ?
#
loop_
_entity_poly.entity_id
_entity_poly.type
_entity_poly.pdbx_seq_one_letter_code
_entity_poly.pdbx_strand_id
1 'polypeptide(L)'
;TAMKTFDQSRPGVAAQAVGIAAGALELAVNYSRERVQFGQPISAFQGVRFMLADMAMKLESARALVYSVARWIDSNPNEKVTAYSAMAKCWASDVAMEVTTNAVQIFGGYGYMKEYPVEKMMRDAKITQIYEGTNQIQRDEIGRGLIAEAARKK
;
A
#
# COMPACT_ATOMS: atom_id res chain seq x y z
N THR A 1 -4.50 23.57 12.63
CA THR A 1 -3.29 23.22 13.36
C THR A 1 -2.95 21.74 13.23
N ALA A 2 -3.10 20.84 14.23
CA ALA A 2 -2.69 19.44 14.10
C ALA A 2 -3.34 18.69 12.89
N MET A 3 -4.64 18.87 12.66
CA MET A 3 -5.33 18.24 11.52
C MET A 3 -4.77 18.68 10.16
N LYS A 4 -4.42 19.97 9.98
CA LYS A 4 -3.76 20.43 8.75
C LYS A 4 -2.40 19.76 8.53
N THR A 5 -1.64 19.52 9.60
CA THR A 5 -0.36 18.82 9.52
C THR A 5 -0.56 17.37 9.04
N PHE A 6 -1.55 16.66 9.58
CA PHE A 6 -1.87 15.30 9.14
C PHE A 6 -2.37 15.23 7.68
N ASP A 7 -3.13 16.22 7.24
CA ASP A 7 -3.59 16.28 5.84
C ASP A 7 -2.42 16.38 4.85
N GLN A 8 -1.32 17.01 5.26
CA GLN A 8 -0.10 17.14 4.46
C GLN A 8 0.87 15.96 4.63
N SER A 9 0.92 15.30 5.80
CA SER A 9 1.86 14.22 6.09
C SER A 9 1.36 12.83 5.64
N ARG A 10 0.04 12.58 5.65
CA ARG A 10 -0.56 11.31 5.22
C ARG A 10 -0.16 10.85 3.81
N PRO A 11 -0.10 11.71 2.78
CA PRO A 11 0.41 11.30 1.46
C PRO A 11 1.86 10.83 1.49
N GLY A 12 2.70 11.37 2.39
CA GLY A 12 4.07 10.89 2.61
C GLY A 12 4.11 9.46 3.14
N VAL A 13 3.25 9.14 4.13
CA VAL A 13 3.09 7.76 4.63
C VAL A 13 2.55 6.83 3.55
N ALA A 14 1.60 7.31 2.73
CA ALA A 14 1.08 6.56 1.60
C ALA A 14 2.17 6.23 0.57
N ALA A 15 3.04 7.19 0.26
CA ALA A 15 4.18 7.01 -0.63
C ALA A 15 5.20 6.01 -0.06
N GLN A 16 5.46 6.05 1.24
CA GLN A 16 6.30 5.07 1.93
C GLN A 16 5.71 3.65 1.80
N ALA A 17 4.41 3.48 2.03
CA ALA A 17 3.73 2.21 1.88
C ALA A 17 3.83 1.66 0.45
N VAL A 18 3.63 2.51 -0.57
CA VAL A 18 3.84 2.16 -1.99
C VAL A 18 5.27 1.72 -2.25
N GLY A 19 6.27 2.40 -1.68
CA GLY A 19 7.68 2.04 -1.81
C GLY A 19 7.99 0.66 -1.23
N ILE A 20 7.47 0.35 -0.04
CA ILE A 20 7.62 -0.97 0.60
C ILE A 20 6.97 -2.06 -0.27
N ALA A 21 5.75 -1.84 -0.75
CA ALA A 21 5.05 -2.78 -1.61
C ALA A 21 5.81 -3.03 -2.93
N ALA A 22 6.35 -1.97 -3.55
CA ALA A 22 7.11 -2.07 -4.79
C ALA A 22 8.37 -2.93 -4.61
N GLY A 23 9.15 -2.69 -3.55
CA GLY A 23 10.33 -3.48 -3.25
C GLY A 23 10.00 -4.95 -2.94
N ALA A 24 8.92 -5.22 -2.22
CA ALA A 24 8.49 -6.57 -1.91
C ALA A 24 8.04 -7.34 -3.18
N LEU A 25 7.33 -6.68 -4.08
CA LEU A 25 6.94 -7.27 -5.36
C LEU A 25 8.17 -7.59 -6.23
N GLU A 26 9.11 -6.65 -6.33
CA GLU A 26 10.36 -6.86 -7.10
C GLU A 26 11.13 -8.09 -6.59
N LEU A 27 11.29 -8.19 -5.27
CA LEU A 27 11.94 -9.35 -4.63
C LEU A 27 11.19 -10.65 -4.92
N ALA A 28 9.85 -10.64 -4.82
CA ALA A 28 9.03 -11.83 -5.09
C ALA A 28 9.12 -12.28 -6.56
N VAL A 29 9.13 -11.32 -7.50
CA VAL A 29 9.32 -11.61 -8.94
C VAL A 29 10.68 -12.26 -9.17
N ASN A 30 11.76 -11.67 -8.66
CA ASN A 30 13.11 -12.19 -8.83
C ASN A 30 13.26 -13.59 -8.22
N TYR A 31 12.84 -13.75 -6.96
CA TYR A 31 12.89 -15.04 -6.29
C TYR A 31 12.09 -16.13 -7.05
N SER A 32 10.92 -15.80 -7.57
CA SER A 32 10.10 -16.74 -8.31
C SER A 32 10.76 -17.29 -9.59
N ARG A 33 11.68 -16.53 -10.19
CA ARG A 33 12.46 -16.91 -11.37
C ARG A 33 13.65 -17.82 -11.03
N GLU A 34 14.18 -17.65 -9.82
CA GLU A 34 15.40 -18.37 -9.38
C GLU A 34 15.06 -19.65 -8.61
N ARG A 35 14.00 -19.63 -7.81
CA ARG A 35 13.59 -20.78 -7.00
C ARG A 35 13.04 -21.90 -7.87
N VAL A 36 13.68 -23.07 -7.83
CA VAL A 36 13.26 -24.27 -8.56
C VAL A 36 12.54 -25.24 -7.63
N GLN A 37 11.36 -25.69 -8.02
CA GLN A 37 10.61 -26.77 -7.39
C GLN A 37 9.91 -27.60 -8.50
N PHE A 38 9.77 -28.89 -8.27
CA PHE A 38 9.17 -29.82 -9.26
C PHE A 38 9.83 -29.72 -10.65
N GLY A 39 11.16 -29.52 -10.67
CA GLY A 39 11.96 -29.48 -11.90
C GLY A 39 11.90 -28.18 -12.71
N GLN A 40 11.27 -27.12 -12.22
CA GLN A 40 11.14 -25.84 -12.92
C GLN A 40 11.11 -24.65 -11.96
N PRO A 41 11.43 -23.42 -12.44
CA PRO A 41 11.23 -22.21 -11.64
C PRO A 41 9.79 -22.08 -11.17
N ILE A 42 9.58 -21.59 -9.94
CA ILE A 42 8.21 -21.47 -9.40
C ILE A 42 7.36 -20.45 -10.18
N SER A 43 7.98 -19.51 -10.90
CA SER A 43 7.28 -18.62 -11.84
C SER A 43 6.59 -19.35 -13.00
N ALA A 44 6.93 -20.58 -13.28
CA ALA A 44 6.24 -21.40 -14.29
C ALA A 44 4.84 -21.86 -13.83
N PHE A 45 4.57 -21.85 -12.53
CA PHE A 45 3.26 -22.24 -12.02
C PHE A 45 2.26 -21.09 -12.13
N GLN A 46 1.07 -21.39 -12.67
CA GLN A 46 0.01 -20.40 -12.91
C GLN A 46 -0.43 -19.71 -11.60
N GLY A 47 -0.53 -20.45 -10.49
CA GLY A 47 -0.89 -19.89 -9.19
C GLY A 47 0.07 -18.80 -8.71
N VAL A 48 1.39 -18.99 -8.90
CA VAL A 48 2.40 -17.96 -8.56
C VAL A 48 2.25 -16.73 -9.46
N ARG A 49 2.02 -16.94 -10.78
CA ARG A 49 1.80 -15.82 -11.71
C ARG A 49 0.54 -15.01 -11.36
N PHE A 50 -0.53 -15.67 -10.93
CA PHE A 50 -1.74 -14.97 -10.48
C PHE A 50 -1.48 -14.10 -9.24
N MET A 51 -0.76 -14.63 -8.25
CA MET A 51 -0.38 -13.85 -7.07
C MET A 51 0.43 -12.61 -7.46
N LEU A 52 1.45 -12.77 -8.33
CA LEU A 52 2.27 -11.65 -8.79
C LEU A 52 1.44 -10.61 -9.58
N ALA A 53 0.49 -11.04 -10.40
CA ALA A 53 -0.39 -10.14 -11.14
C ALA A 53 -1.31 -9.34 -10.21
N ASP A 54 -1.92 -9.99 -9.22
CA ASP A 54 -2.77 -9.32 -8.22
C ASP A 54 -1.99 -8.30 -7.40
N MET A 55 -0.76 -8.65 -6.97
CA MET A 55 0.15 -7.74 -6.28
C MET A 55 0.47 -6.52 -7.14
N ALA A 56 0.78 -6.71 -8.41
CA ALA A 56 1.11 -5.63 -9.35
C ALA A 56 -0.09 -4.71 -9.58
N MET A 57 -1.27 -5.24 -9.84
CA MET A 57 -2.49 -4.44 -10.05
C MET A 57 -2.83 -3.58 -8.84
N LYS A 58 -2.74 -4.14 -7.63
CA LYS A 58 -3.00 -3.40 -6.38
C LYS A 58 -1.96 -2.32 -6.15
N LEU A 59 -0.67 -2.63 -6.35
CA LEU A 59 0.41 -1.66 -6.23
C LEU A 59 0.20 -0.47 -7.17
N GLU A 60 -0.09 -0.72 -8.44
CA GLU A 60 -0.29 0.37 -9.41
C GLU A 60 -1.54 1.19 -9.12
N SER A 61 -2.62 0.58 -8.64
CA SER A 61 -3.81 1.32 -8.20
C SER A 61 -3.52 2.24 -7.01
N ALA A 62 -2.75 1.75 -6.02
CA ALA A 62 -2.34 2.55 -4.87
C ALA A 62 -1.40 3.69 -5.29
N ARG A 63 -0.43 3.41 -6.17
CA ARG A 63 0.51 4.41 -6.71
C ARG A 63 -0.23 5.52 -7.45
N ALA A 64 -1.16 5.17 -8.33
CA ALA A 64 -1.97 6.12 -9.08
C ALA A 64 -2.79 7.04 -8.15
N LEU A 65 -3.40 6.48 -7.11
CA LEU A 65 -4.16 7.25 -6.13
C LEU A 65 -3.25 8.22 -5.35
N VAL A 66 -2.10 7.75 -4.85
CA VAL A 66 -1.15 8.59 -4.09
C VAL A 66 -0.66 9.76 -4.94
N TYR A 67 -0.26 9.52 -6.18
CA TYR A 67 0.20 10.58 -7.08
C TYR A 67 -0.93 11.54 -7.49
N SER A 68 -2.16 11.03 -7.67
CA SER A 68 -3.31 11.87 -7.94
C SER A 68 -3.60 12.83 -6.79
N VAL A 69 -3.59 12.31 -5.55
CA VAL A 69 -3.81 13.13 -4.34
C VAL A 69 -2.68 14.15 -4.15
N ALA A 70 -1.42 13.75 -4.36
CA ALA A 70 -0.28 14.66 -4.24
C ALA A 70 -0.42 15.85 -5.22
N ARG A 71 -0.67 15.56 -6.51
CA ARG A 71 -0.88 16.60 -7.53
C ARG A 71 -2.08 17.51 -7.21
N TRP A 72 -3.15 16.93 -6.68
CA TRP A 72 -4.33 17.70 -6.30
C TRP A 72 -4.01 18.68 -5.15
N ILE A 73 -3.26 18.25 -4.13
CA ILE A 73 -2.81 19.08 -3.01
C ILE A 73 -1.96 20.26 -3.52
N ASP A 74 -1.00 19.98 -4.40
CA ASP A 74 -0.12 21.01 -4.97
C ASP A 74 -0.89 22.06 -5.77
N SER A 75 -1.94 21.62 -6.48
CA SER A 75 -2.78 22.51 -7.30
C SER A 75 -3.81 23.28 -6.49
N ASN A 76 -4.15 22.84 -5.28
CA ASN A 76 -5.24 23.39 -4.46
C ASN A 76 -4.81 23.63 -3.00
N PRO A 77 -3.80 24.47 -2.74
CA PRO A 77 -3.16 24.59 -1.42
C PRO A 77 -4.08 25.13 -0.32
N ASN A 78 -5.20 25.76 -0.69
CA ASN A 78 -6.16 26.34 0.23
C ASN A 78 -7.42 25.47 0.44
N GLU A 79 -7.54 24.36 -0.27
CA GLU A 79 -8.70 23.49 -0.15
C GLU A 79 -8.53 22.42 0.94
N LYS A 80 -9.67 21.93 1.42
CA LYS A 80 -9.69 20.86 2.44
C LYS A 80 -9.48 19.51 1.78
N VAL A 81 -8.37 18.87 2.08
CA VAL A 81 -7.92 17.61 1.45
C VAL A 81 -8.08 16.39 2.34
N THR A 82 -8.63 16.52 3.54
CA THR A 82 -8.66 15.50 4.59
C THR A 82 -9.14 14.13 4.08
N ALA A 83 -10.27 14.07 3.37
CA ALA A 83 -10.81 12.80 2.87
C ALA A 83 -9.89 12.14 1.82
N TYR A 84 -9.33 12.91 0.89
CA TYR A 84 -8.45 12.38 -0.15
C TYR A 84 -7.10 11.91 0.42
N SER A 85 -6.51 12.67 1.36
CA SER A 85 -5.31 12.25 2.08
C SER A 85 -5.55 10.96 2.89
N ALA A 86 -6.72 10.86 3.53
CA ALA A 86 -7.12 9.66 4.25
C ALA A 86 -7.31 8.45 3.31
N MET A 87 -7.92 8.64 2.13
CA MET A 87 -8.06 7.59 1.11
C MET A 87 -6.69 7.08 0.64
N ALA A 88 -5.77 7.98 0.30
CA ALA A 88 -4.43 7.61 -0.15
C ALA A 88 -3.68 6.80 0.90
N LYS A 89 -3.67 7.28 2.15
CA LYS A 89 -2.99 6.61 3.28
C LYS A 89 -3.61 5.25 3.59
N CYS A 90 -4.91 5.17 3.67
CA CYS A 90 -5.63 3.95 4.00
C CYS A 90 -5.41 2.87 2.93
N TRP A 91 -5.65 3.21 1.67
CA TRP A 91 -5.51 2.27 0.57
C TRP A 91 -4.07 1.81 0.36
N ALA A 92 -3.12 2.74 0.31
CA ALA A 92 -1.71 2.39 0.10
C ALA A 92 -1.16 1.47 1.20
N SER A 93 -1.52 1.72 2.46
CA SER A 93 -1.06 0.89 3.58
C SER A 93 -1.74 -0.49 3.63
N ASP A 94 -3.01 -0.60 3.23
CA ASP A 94 -3.69 -1.90 3.12
C ASP A 94 -3.09 -2.73 1.98
N VAL A 95 -2.83 -2.10 0.82
CA VAL A 95 -2.12 -2.74 -0.30
C VAL A 95 -0.71 -3.17 0.09
N ALA A 96 0.04 -2.32 0.80
CA ALA A 96 1.39 -2.68 1.24
C ALA A 96 1.39 -3.92 2.15
N MET A 97 0.43 -4.00 3.07
CA MET A 97 0.31 -5.16 3.95
C MET A 97 -0.02 -6.43 3.16
N GLU A 98 -0.91 -6.35 2.18
CA GLU A 98 -1.28 -7.50 1.36
C GLU A 98 -0.13 -7.94 0.44
N VAL A 99 0.51 -6.99 -0.27
CA VAL A 99 1.62 -7.28 -1.18
C VAL A 99 2.81 -7.89 -0.42
N THR A 100 3.17 -7.34 0.73
CA THR A 100 4.29 -7.88 1.53
C THR A 100 3.97 -9.26 2.12
N THR A 101 2.73 -9.50 2.55
CA THR A 101 2.28 -10.82 3.00
C THR A 101 2.37 -11.86 1.88
N ASN A 102 1.92 -11.50 0.67
CA ASN A 102 2.02 -12.38 -0.50
C ASN A 102 3.47 -12.59 -0.95
N ALA A 103 4.35 -11.61 -0.81
CA ALA A 103 5.77 -11.78 -1.05
C ALA A 103 6.37 -12.83 -0.11
N VAL A 104 6.08 -12.76 1.19
CA VAL A 104 6.49 -13.80 2.17
C VAL A 104 5.95 -15.17 1.75
N GLN A 105 4.68 -15.25 1.30
CA GLN A 105 4.08 -16.51 0.83
C GLN A 105 4.81 -17.08 -0.39
N ILE A 106 5.21 -16.25 -1.36
CA ILE A 106 5.96 -16.68 -2.56
C ILE A 106 7.35 -17.21 -2.17
N PHE A 107 8.01 -16.60 -1.19
CA PHE A 107 9.27 -17.08 -0.65
C PHE A 107 9.12 -18.39 0.16
N GLY A 108 7.90 -18.68 0.64
CA GLY A 108 7.64 -19.83 1.50
C GLY A 108 8.39 -19.72 2.83
N GLY A 109 8.95 -20.84 3.31
CA GLY A 109 9.68 -20.87 4.58
C GLY A 109 10.87 -19.90 4.64
N TYR A 110 11.54 -19.66 3.53
CA TYR A 110 12.63 -18.68 3.45
C TYR A 110 12.13 -17.23 3.68
N GLY A 111 10.92 -16.90 3.26
CA GLY A 111 10.34 -15.57 3.49
C GLY A 111 10.07 -15.25 4.96
N TYR A 112 10.05 -16.25 5.83
CA TYR A 112 9.90 -16.09 7.28
C TYR A 112 11.24 -15.89 8.02
N MET A 113 12.36 -16.08 7.34
CA MET A 113 13.70 -16.02 7.90
C MET A 113 14.30 -14.63 7.75
N LYS A 114 15.06 -14.17 8.77
CA LYS A 114 15.66 -12.82 8.79
C LYS A 114 16.74 -12.59 7.72
N GLU A 115 17.28 -13.65 7.14
CA GLU A 115 18.24 -13.61 6.05
C GLU A 115 17.63 -13.08 4.75
N TYR A 116 16.29 -13.09 4.65
CA TYR A 116 15.53 -12.57 3.51
C TYR A 116 14.76 -11.32 3.93
N PRO A 117 14.84 -10.21 3.16
CA PRO A 117 14.28 -8.92 3.59
C PRO A 117 12.75 -8.84 3.62
N VAL A 118 12.05 -9.78 2.99
CA VAL A 118 10.59 -9.72 2.85
C VAL A 118 9.85 -9.85 4.18
N GLU A 119 10.39 -10.57 5.16
CA GLU A 119 9.81 -10.65 6.52
C GLU A 119 9.80 -9.29 7.21
N LYS A 120 10.91 -8.54 7.05
CA LYS A 120 11.02 -7.19 7.61
C LYS A 120 10.08 -6.23 6.89
N MET A 121 9.98 -6.32 5.57
CA MET A 121 9.06 -5.49 4.79
C MET A 121 7.61 -5.68 5.22
N MET A 122 7.18 -6.91 5.54
CA MET A 122 5.84 -7.19 6.06
C MET A 122 5.61 -6.51 7.41
N ARG A 123 6.60 -6.55 8.33
CA ARG A 123 6.52 -5.84 9.61
C ARG A 123 6.50 -4.33 9.43
N ASP A 124 7.33 -3.80 8.53
CA ASP A 124 7.40 -2.36 8.23
C ASP A 124 6.11 -1.89 7.53
N ALA A 125 5.49 -2.70 6.66
CA ALA A 125 4.19 -2.38 6.08
C ALA A 125 3.11 -2.25 7.15
N LYS A 126 3.14 -3.07 8.20
CA LYS A 126 2.11 -3.04 9.26
C LYS A 126 2.05 -1.71 9.98
N ILE A 127 3.17 -1.06 10.26
CA ILE A 127 3.17 0.22 10.98
C ILE A 127 2.48 1.33 10.16
N THR A 128 2.52 1.25 8.81
CA THR A 128 1.85 2.23 7.95
C THR A 128 0.33 2.22 8.09
N GLN A 129 -0.27 1.12 8.57
CA GLN A 129 -1.70 1.06 8.90
C GLN A 129 -2.03 1.70 10.26
N ILE A 130 -1.03 1.96 11.11
CA ILE A 130 -1.22 2.33 12.51
C ILE A 130 -0.92 3.80 12.75
N TYR A 131 0.27 4.28 12.39
CA TYR A 131 0.69 5.63 12.69
C TYR A 131 0.06 6.66 11.75
N GLU A 132 0.18 7.96 12.06
CA GLU A 132 -0.47 9.07 11.36
C GLU A 132 -2.02 8.93 11.31
N GLY A 133 -2.56 8.29 12.34
CA GLY A 133 -3.96 7.86 12.44
C GLY A 133 -4.18 6.47 11.86
N THR A 134 -4.75 5.59 12.66
CA THR A 134 -5.03 4.21 12.24
C THR A 134 -5.96 4.17 11.02
N ASN A 135 -5.93 3.07 10.27
CA ASN A 135 -6.79 2.94 9.09
C ASN A 135 -8.29 2.95 9.44
N GLN A 136 -8.67 2.65 10.68
CA GLN A 136 -10.03 2.84 11.19
C GLN A 136 -10.40 4.33 11.26
N ILE A 137 -9.49 5.16 11.76
CA ILE A 137 -9.67 6.63 11.79
C ILE A 137 -9.71 7.19 10.38
N GLN A 138 -8.86 6.70 9.45
CA GLN A 138 -8.92 7.13 8.05
C GLN A 138 -10.29 6.84 7.42
N ARG A 139 -10.86 5.64 7.67
CA ARG A 139 -12.19 5.25 7.17
C ARG A 139 -13.30 6.15 7.73
N ASP A 140 -13.23 6.50 9.01
CA ASP A 140 -14.17 7.44 9.64
C ASP A 140 -14.10 8.83 8.99
N GLU A 141 -12.90 9.37 8.77
CA GLU A 141 -12.69 10.65 8.09
C GLU A 141 -13.23 10.63 6.64
N ILE A 142 -13.00 9.55 5.91
CA ILE A 142 -13.54 9.37 4.55
C ILE A 142 -15.07 9.37 4.59
N GLY A 143 -15.66 8.57 5.46
CA GLY A 143 -17.11 8.45 5.60
C GLY A 143 -17.77 9.77 5.95
N ARG A 144 -17.22 10.51 6.93
CA ARG A 144 -17.69 11.85 7.31
C ARG A 144 -17.59 12.83 6.14
N GLY A 145 -16.50 12.78 5.37
CA GLY A 145 -16.30 13.62 4.20
C GLY A 145 -17.39 13.42 3.15
N LEU A 146 -17.71 12.17 2.82
CA LEU A 146 -18.75 11.81 1.87
C LEU A 146 -20.14 12.27 2.32
N ILE A 147 -20.48 12.07 3.59
CA ILE A 147 -21.77 12.51 4.16
C ILE A 147 -21.90 14.04 4.11
N ALA A 148 -20.84 14.76 4.49
CA ALA A 148 -20.84 16.22 4.47
C ALA A 148 -20.94 16.78 3.05
N GLU A 149 -20.32 16.15 2.06
CA GLU A 149 -20.44 16.55 0.66
C GLU A 149 -21.88 16.35 0.12
N ALA A 150 -22.48 15.21 0.44
CA ALA A 150 -23.87 14.93 0.04
C ALA A 150 -24.88 15.94 0.66
N ALA A 151 -24.62 16.39 1.89
CA ALA A 151 -25.47 17.38 2.55
C ALA A 151 -25.39 18.79 1.93
N ARG A 152 -24.28 19.12 1.25
CA ARG A 152 -24.09 20.44 0.58
C ARG A 152 -24.75 20.51 -0.81
N LYS A 153 -25.04 19.37 -1.41
CA LYS A 153 -25.66 19.26 -2.76
C LYS A 153 -27.19 19.34 -2.71
N LYS A 154 -27.77 19.41 -1.52
CA LYS A 154 -29.20 19.66 -1.26
C LYS A 154 -29.45 21.12 -0.94
#